data_170c9d824a6005624cb2ec7f57f12156
#
_entry.id   170c9d824a6005624cb2ec7f57f12156
#
_cell.length_a   1.000
_cell.length_b   1.000
_cell.length_c   1.000
_cell.angle_alpha   90.00
_cell.angle_beta   90.00
_cell.angle_gamma   90.00
#
_symmetry.space_group_name_H-M   'P 1'
#
loop_
_entity.id
_entity.type
_entity.pdbx_description
1 polymer ?
#
loop_
_entity_poly.entity_id
_entity_poly.type
_entity_poly.pdbx_seq_one_letter_code
_entity_poly.pdbx_strand_id
1 'polypeptide(L)'
;MKGKKLYEAINKNVRRFCYGVKNGKRAEGYTYVETVAVIAIGAVLTAGSVFSATKIISAARKTAAKTQIEQFSSALQTYFLDCGRFPTTEQGLGALWEKPVLYPVPENWDGPYLDRKPSNDPWGTDYKYLSSESSIMPSEVPENLPFVLISYGPDGKEGGNEKGEIDDIFSWK
;
A
#
# COMPACT_ATOMS: atom_id res chain seq x y z
N MET A 1 42.16 -59.40 -43.47
CA MET A 1 41.09 -58.57 -44.12
C MET A 1 40.14 -57.80 -43.19
N LYS A 2 40.06 -58.07 -41.88
CA LYS A 2 39.16 -57.42 -40.93
C LYS A 2 39.61 -56.01 -40.46
N GLY A 3 40.89 -55.68 -40.44
CA GLY A 3 41.41 -54.40 -39.92
C GLY A 3 41.16 -53.19 -40.83
N LYS A 4 41.15 -53.33 -42.14
CA LYS A 4 40.92 -52.26 -43.11
C LYS A 4 39.49 -51.72 -43.03
N LYS A 5 38.48 -52.59 -42.84
CA LYS A 5 37.05 -52.15 -42.71
C LYS A 5 36.81 -51.43 -41.44
N LEU A 6 37.46 -51.76 -40.34
CA LEU A 6 37.30 -51.04 -39.05
C LEU A 6 37.94 -49.67 -39.12
N TYR A 7 39.10 -49.52 -39.75
CA TYR A 7 39.74 -48.19 -39.92
C TYR A 7 38.93 -47.22 -40.79
N GLU A 8 38.32 -47.74 -41.87
CA GLU A 8 37.44 -46.92 -42.73
C GLU A 8 36.17 -46.51 -42.02
N ALA A 9 35.59 -47.37 -41.18
CA ALA A 9 34.41 -47.07 -40.41
C ALA A 9 34.68 -45.97 -39.34
N ILE A 10 35.82 -46.06 -38.65
CA ILE A 10 36.26 -45.06 -37.66
C ILE A 10 36.55 -43.74 -38.33
N ASN A 11 37.23 -43.69 -39.46
CA ASN A 11 37.57 -42.49 -40.18
C ASN A 11 36.31 -41.77 -40.77
N LYS A 12 35.30 -42.55 -41.19
CA LYS A 12 34.01 -42.01 -41.65
C LYS A 12 33.20 -41.36 -40.54
N ASN A 13 33.24 -41.92 -39.33
CA ASN A 13 32.57 -41.35 -38.16
C ASN A 13 33.27 -40.09 -37.64
N VAL A 14 34.61 -40.09 -37.63
CA VAL A 14 35.41 -38.91 -37.25
C VAL A 14 35.17 -37.75 -38.22
N ARG A 15 35.11 -38.03 -39.52
CA ARG A 15 34.80 -36.99 -40.52
C ARG A 15 33.38 -36.46 -40.39
N ARG A 16 32.38 -37.28 -40.02
CA ARG A 16 31.02 -36.81 -39.74
C ARG A 16 30.96 -35.94 -38.50
N PHE A 17 31.73 -36.28 -37.47
CA PHE A 17 31.79 -35.48 -36.25
C PHE A 17 32.43 -34.11 -36.49
N CYS A 18 33.53 -34.05 -37.27
CA CYS A 18 34.18 -32.80 -37.62
C CYS A 18 33.37 -31.93 -38.60
N TYR A 19 32.48 -32.51 -39.42
CA TYR A 19 31.64 -31.74 -40.34
C TYR A 19 30.39 -31.18 -39.63
N GLY A 20 29.94 -31.84 -38.57
CA GLY A 20 28.79 -31.36 -37.75
C GLY A 20 29.10 -30.14 -36.91
N VAL A 21 30.36 -29.87 -36.60
CA VAL A 21 30.78 -28.72 -35.77
C VAL A 21 30.88 -27.41 -36.59
N LYS A 22 30.84 -27.49 -37.92
CA LYS A 22 30.99 -26.26 -38.78
C LYS A 22 29.71 -25.48 -39.04
N ASN A 23 28.55 -25.91 -38.59
CA ASN A 23 27.30 -25.19 -38.74
C ASN A 23 26.79 -24.58 -37.41
N GLY A 24 27.69 -24.12 -36.55
CA GLY A 24 27.36 -23.14 -35.54
C GLY A 24 26.91 -21.87 -36.26
N LYS A 25 25.63 -21.53 -36.22
CA LYS A 25 25.14 -20.18 -36.60
C LYS A 25 26.08 -19.20 -35.94
N ARG A 26 26.80 -18.40 -36.73
CA ARG A 26 27.56 -17.26 -36.21
C ARG A 26 26.56 -16.43 -35.42
N ALA A 27 26.78 -16.26 -34.15
CA ALA A 27 26.04 -15.27 -33.39
C ALA A 27 26.33 -13.93 -34.07
N GLU A 28 25.33 -13.41 -34.81
CA GLU A 28 25.42 -12.08 -35.38
C GLU A 28 25.46 -11.12 -34.19
N GLY A 29 26.57 -10.43 -34.03
CA GLY A 29 26.73 -9.43 -32.99
C GLY A 29 25.78 -8.26 -33.28
N TYR A 30 25.15 -7.72 -32.24
CA TYR A 30 24.33 -6.53 -32.34
C TYR A 30 25.12 -5.36 -32.90
N THR A 31 24.50 -4.62 -33.81
CA THR A 31 25.09 -3.36 -34.32
C THR A 31 25.03 -2.29 -33.22
N TYR A 32 25.96 -1.34 -33.25
CA TYR A 32 25.95 -0.22 -32.28
C TYR A 32 24.62 0.53 -32.30
N VAL A 33 24.03 0.73 -33.45
CA VAL A 33 22.71 1.39 -33.60
C VAL A 33 21.60 0.61 -32.98
N GLU A 34 21.59 -0.72 -33.12
CA GLU A 34 20.60 -1.62 -32.50
C GLU A 34 20.70 -1.60 -30.98
N THR A 35 21.92 -1.62 -30.44
CA THR A 35 22.15 -1.53 -28.98
C THR A 35 21.64 -0.19 -28.42
N VAL A 36 21.93 0.92 -29.11
CA VAL A 36 21.44 2.24 -28.72
C VAL A 36 19.91 2.31 -28.79
N ALA A 37 19.30 1.73 -29.83
CA ALA A 37 17.85 1.70 -29.97
C ALA A 37 17.18 0.91 -28.84
N VAL A 38 17.72 -0.26 -28.48
CA VAL A 38 17.19 -1.09 -27.37
C VAL A 38 17.28 -0.34 -26.03
N ILE A 39 18.41 0.33 -25.76
CA ILE A 39 18.59 1.10 -24.53
C ILE A 39 17.61 2.29 -24.51
N ALA A 40 17.43 3.00 -25.62
CA ALA A 40 16.51 4.13 -25.70
C ALA A 40 15.05 3.71 -25.46
N ILE A 41 14.60 2.62 -26.10
CA ILE A 41 13.26 2.07 -25.89
C ILE A 41 13.10 1.61 -24.43
N GLY A 42 14.08 0.91 -23.87
CA GLY A 42 14.07 0.47 -22.47
C GLY A 42 13.95 1.64 -21.49
N ALA A 43 14.66 2.74 -21.73
CA ALA A 43 14.59 3.94 -20.89
C ALA A 43 13.20 4.59 -20.92
N VAL A 44 12.56 4.70 -22.09
CA VAL A 44 11.21 5.27 -22.23
C VAL A 44 10.16 4.39 -21.51
N LEU A 45 10.23 3.07 -21.68
CA LEU A 45 9.30 2.15 -21.04
C LEU A 45 9.44 2.16 -19.50
N THR A 46 10.68 2.25 -19.00
CA THR A 46 10.95 2.28 -17.55
C THR A 46 10.41 3.58 -16.93
N ALA A 47 10.64 4.72 -17.57
CA ALA A 47 10.13 6.01 -17.08
C ALA A 47 8.60 6.04 -16.96
N GLY A 48 7.89 5.49 -17.96
CA GLY A 48 6.42 5.39 -17.92
C GLY A 48 5.88 4.50 -16.79
N SER A 49 6.56 3.41 -16.50
CA SER A 49 6.16 2.45 -15.46
C SER A 49 6.26 3.04 -14.05
N VAL A 50 7.30 3.78 -13.73
CA VAL A 50 7.51 4.40 -12.41
C VAL A 50 6.42 5.44 -12.11
N PHE A 51 6.06 6.27 -13.08
CA PHE A 51 5.03 7.30 -12.89
C PHE A 51 3.64 6.69 -12.62
N SER A 52 3.31 5.58 -13.26
CA SER A 52 2.04 4.87 -13.01
C SER A 52 1.99 4.22 -11.64
N ALA A 53 3.10 3.63 -11.18
CA ALA A 53 3.18 2.95 -9.89
C ALA A 53 2.94 3.90 -8.71
N THR A 54 3.48 5.11 -8.75
CA THR A 54 3.29 6.09 -7.65
C THR A 54 1.84 6.52 -7.48
N LYS A 55 1.10 6.71 -8.58
CA LYS A 55 -0.33 7.03 -8.53
C LYS A 55 -1.17 5.89 -7.94
N ILE A 56 -0.87 4.64 -8.32
CA ILE A 56 -1.57 3.47 -7.81
C ILE A 56 -1.34 3.32 -6.31
N ILE A 57 -0.11 3.47 -5.84
CA ILE A 57 0.24 3.39 -4.42
C ILE A 57 -0.49 4.50 -3.62
N SER A 58 -0.50 5.74 -4.13
CA SER A 58 -1.22 6.84 -3.49
C SER A 58 -2.73 6.57 -3.38
N ALA A 59 -3.36 6.08 -4.46
CA ALA A 59 -4.77 5.71 -4.44
C ALA A 59 -5.06 4.56 -3.46
N ALA A 60 -4.20 3.54 -3.42
CA ALA A 60 -4.33 2.42 -2.49
C ALA A 60 -4.23 2.87 -1.02
N ARG A 61 -3.31 3.78 -0.69
CA ARG A 61 -3.19 4.36 0.66
C ARG A 61 -4.44 5.14 1.05
N LYS A 62 -4.98 5.97 0.16
CA LYS A 62 -6.24 6.70 0.41
C LYS A 62 -7.42 5.75 0.68
N THR A 63 -7.53 4.68 -0.10
CA THR A 63 -8.56 3.67 0.10
C THR A 63 -8.37 2.95 1.44
N ALA A 64 -7.14 2.57 1.80
CA ALA A 64 -6.84 1.93 3.07
C ALA A 64 -7.20 2.83 4.26
N ALA A 65 -6.88 4.12 4.21
CA ALA A 65 -7.24 5.07 5.26
C ALA A 65 -8.77 5.21 5.41
N LYS A 66 -9.52 5.30 4.30
CA LYS A 66 -10.99 5.32 4.35
C LYS A 66 -11.56 4.05 5.00
N THR A 67 -11.09 2.88 4.58
CA THR A 67 -11.53 1.61 5.16
C THR A 67 -11.23 1.52 6.66
N GLN A 68 -10.08 2.01 7.11
CA GLN A 68 -9.75 2.07 8.55
C GLN A 68 -10.67 3.03 9.31
N ILE A 69 -10.98 4.19 8.76
CA ILE A 69 -11.95 5.13 9.35
C ILE A 69 -13.34 4.48 9.47
N GLU A 70 -13.79 3.75 8.46
CA GLU A 70 -15.05 3.00 8.49
C GLU A 70 -15.05 1.90 9.58
N GLN A 71 -13.94 1.17 9.73
CA GLN A 71 -13.76 0.18 10.80
C GLN A 71 -13.83 0.82 12.18
N PHE A 72 -13.12 1.93 12.39
CA PHE A 72 -13.18 2.66 13.66
C PHE A 72 -14.60 3.21 13.93
N SER A 73 -15.27 3.73 12.90
CA SER A 73 -16.65 4.21 13.02
C SER A 73 -17.62 3.10 13.44
N SER A 74 -17.47 1.90 12.86
CA SER A 74 -18.27 0.74 13.23
C SER A 74 -17.99 0.29 14.68
N ALA A 75 -16.72 0.26 15.07
CA ALA A 75 -16.30 -0.09 16.43
C ALA A 75 -16.81 0.93 17.48
N LEU A 76 -16.79 2.24 17.13
CA LEU A 76 -17.35 3.31 17.97
C LEU A 76 -18.86 3.15 18.16
N GLN A 77 -19.58 2.73 17.13
CA GLN A 77 -21.02 2.45 17.26
C GLN A 77 -21.29 1.25 18.17
N THR A 78 -20.49 0.19 18.07
CA THR A 78 -20.60 -0.96 18.97
C THR A 78 -20.29 -0.56 20.41
N TYR A 79 -19.21 0.21 20.62
CA TYR A 79 -18.89 0.78 21.92
C TYR A 79 -20.07 1.61 22.49
N PHE A 80 -20.74 2.41 21.67
CA PHE A 80 -21.89 3.19 22.08
C PHE A 80 -23.07 2.31 22.52
N LEU A 81 -23.32 1.19 21.83
CA LEU A 81 -24.40 0.27 22.19
C LEU A 81 -24.19 -0.33 23.58
N ASP A 82 -22.96 -0.65 23.96
CA ASP A 82 -22.65 -1.25 25.27
C ASP A 82 -22.52 -0.21 26.37
N CYS A 83 -21.81 0.88 26.08
CA CYS A 83 -21.44 1.88 27.09
C CYS A 83 -22.45 3.05 27.20
N GLY A 84 -23.41 3.18 26.24
CA GLY A 84 -24.40 4.26 26.20
C GLY A 84 -23.85 5.63 25.83
N ARG A 85 -22.56 5.72 25.50
CA ARG A 85 -21.85 6.95 25.11
C ARG A 85 -20.69 6.66 24.19
N PHE A 86 -20.21 7.65 23.47
CA PHE A 86 -18.94 7.57 22.77
C PHE A 86 -17.76 7.85 23.71
N PRO A 87 -16.55 7.40 23.40
CA PRO A 87 -15.35 7.80 24.14
C PRO A 87 -15.17 9.31 24.13
N THR A 88 -14.57 9.86 25.18
CA THR A 88 -14.16 11.28 25.15
C THR A 88 -12.96 11.48 24.20
N THR A 89 -12.70 12.72 23.81
CA THR A 89 -11.54 13.05 22.97
C THR A 89 -10.23 12.61 23.62
N GLU A 90 -10.12 12.69 24.95
CA GLU A 90 -8.95 12.30 25.73
C GLU A 90 -8.80 10.76 25.83
N GLN A 91 -9.91 10.03 25.88
CA GLN A 91 -9.92 8.56 25.83
C GLN A 91 -9.49 8.06 24.44
N GLY A 92 -9.87 8.80 23.41
CA GLY A 92 -9.47 8.54 22.04
C GLY A 92 -9.90 7.16 21.53
N LEU A 93 -9.28 6.73 20.42
CA LEU A 93 -9.49 5.41 19.82
C LEU A 93 -8.95 4.26 20.70
N GLY A 94 -8.08 4.56 21.66
CA GLY A 94 -7.57 3.57 22.62
C GLY A 94 -8.66 2.88 23.43
N ALA A 95 -9.77 3.60 23.70
CA ALA A 95 -10.95 3.08 24.40
C ALA A 95 -11.64 1.90 23.67
N LEU A 96 -11.40 1.75 22.37
CA LEU A 96 -11.92 0.63 21.59
C LEU A 96 -11.13 -0.66 21.78
N TRP A 97 -9.89 -0.56 22.27
CA TRP A 97 -9.01 -1.69 22.48
C TRP A 97 -8.89 -2.08 23.96
N GLU A 98 -8.76 -1.11 24.84
CA GLU A 98 -8.61 -1.29 26.27
C GLU A 98 -9.67 -0.48 27.01
N LYS A 99 -10.21 -1.02 28.11
CA LYS A 99 -11.17 -0.28 28.93
C LYS A 99 -10.55 1.02 29.41
N PRO A 100 -11.14 2.18 29.08
CA PRO A 100 -10.57 3.46 29.48
C PRO A 100 -10.55 3.62 30.99
N VAL A 101 -9.47 4.20 31.51
CA VAL A 101 -9.31 4.54 32.93
C VAL A 101 -9.61 6.02 33.22
N LEU A 102 -9.66 6.85 32.17
CA LEU A 102 -10.02 8.26 32.28
C LEU A 102 -11.53 8.41 32.47
N TYR A 103 -11.93 9.33 33.32
CA TYR A 103 -13.35 9.65 33.54
C TYR A 103 -13.97 10.30 32.30
N PRO A 104 -15.20 9.93 31.94
CA PRO A 104 -16.09 8.95 32.57
C PRO A 104 -15.75 7.51 32.19
N VAL A 105 -15.48 6.67 33.19
CA VAL A 105 -15.19 5.26 32.96
C VAL A 105 -16.48 4.50 32.67
N PRO A 106 -16.60 3.79 31.54
CA PRO A 106 -17.80 3.03 31.22
C PRO A 106 -17.93 1.79 32.13
N GLU A 107 -19.14 1.58 32.68
CA GLU A 107 -19.42 0.41 33.52
C GLU A 107 -19.54 -0.87 32.68
N ASN A 108 -20.24 -0.80 31.56
CA ASN A 108 -20.61 -1.93 30.70
C ASN A 108 -19.65 -2.08 29.49
N TRP A 109 -18.37 -1.82 29.69
CA TRP A 109 -17.40 -2.04 28.60
C TRP A 109 -17.18 -3.55 28.39
N ASP A 110 -17.54 -4.07 27.21
CA ASP A 110 -17.43 -5.49 26.80
C ASP A 110 -16.48 -5.70 25.60
N GLY A 111 -15.51 -4.79 25.45
CA GLY A 111 -14.52 -4.89 24.36
C GLY A 111 -13.46 -6.00 24.58
N PRO A 112 -12.46 -6.14 23.71
CA PRO A 112 -12.10 -5.15 22.69
C PRO A 112 -13.04 -5.08 21.48
N TYR A 113 -13.29 -3.90 20.95
CA TYR A 113 -14.15 -3.64 19.79
C TYR A 113 -13.37 -3.64 18.46
N LEU A 114 -12.07 -3.87 18.54
CA LEU A 114 -11.16 -3.98 17.40
C LEU A 114 -10.37 -5.28 17.50
N ASP A 115 -10.02 -5.87 16.38
CA ASP A 115 -9.18 -7.07 16.31
C ASP A 115 -7.73 -6.82 16.72
N ARG A 116 -7.30 -5.56 16.67
CA ARG A 116 -5.94 -5.11 17.02
C ARG A 116 -5.97 -3.69 17.56
N LYS A 117 -4.93 -3.32 18.29
CA LYS A 117 -4.75 -1.94 18.75
C LYS A 117 -4.82 -0.95 17.58
N PRO A 118 -5.49 0.21 17.73
CA PRO A 118 -5.51 1.26 16.72
C PRO A 118 -4.08 1.56 16.25
N SER A 119 -3.88 1.51 14.94
CA SER A 119 -2.61 1.81 14.30
C SER A 119 -2.68 3.16 13.61
N ASN A 120 -1.52 3.70 13.27
CA ASN A 120 -1.39 4.89 12.45
C ASN A 120 -2.03 4.69 11.08
N ASP A 121 -2.27 5.80 10.41
CA ASP A 121 -2.74 5.82 9.04
C ASP A 121 -1.66 5.27 8.06
N PRO A 122 -1.97 5.05 6.76
CA PRO A 122 -1.03 4.51 5.79
C PRO A 122 0.20 5.40 5.49
N TRP A 123 0.25 6.61 6.03
CA TRP A 123 1.39 7.53 5.94
C TRP A 123 2.20 7.62 7.22
N GLY A 124 1.73 6.98 8.32
CA GLY A 124 2.41 6.89 9.60
C GLY A 124 1.97 7.94 10.63
N THR A 125 0.91 8.69 10.35
CA THR A 125 0.33 9.68 11.25
C THR A 125 -0.81 9.07 12.06
N ASP A 126 -0.99 9.51 13.31
CA ASP A 126 -2.10 9.07 14.15
C ASP A 126 -3.42 9.63 13.63
N TYR A 127 -4.50 8.82 13.69
CA TYR A 127 -5.84 9.30 13.43
C TYR A 127 -6.29 10.27 14.51
N LYS A 128 -6.80 11.41 14.10
CA LYS A 128 -7.43 12.37 15.00
C LYS A 128 -8.86 11.94 15.29
N TYR A 129 -9.17 11.74 16.56
CA TYR A 129 -10.52 11.48 17.04
C TYR A 129 -11.00 12.66 17.86
N LEU A 130 -12.22 13.13 17.57
CA LEU A 130 -12.89 14.19 18.33
C LEU A 130 -14.32 13.73 18.66
N SER A 131 -14.69 13.78 19.92
CA SER A 131 -16.06 13.59 20.37
C SER A 131 -16.88 14.89 20.15
N SER A 132 -18.18 14.77 19.95
CA SER A 132 -19.10 15.92 19.83
C SER A 132 -19.09 16.85 21.05
N GLU A 133 -18.67 16.36 22.21
CA GLU A 133 -18.51 17.15 23.43
C GLU A 133 -17.23 18.01 23.43
N SER A 134 -16.36 17.85 22.41
CA SER A 134 -15.11 18.59 22.31
C SER A 134 -15.35 20.04 21.85
N SER A 135 -14.80 20.99 22.59
CA SER A 135 -14.80 22.42 22.20
C SER A 135 -13.91 22.73 20.98
N ILE A 136 -13.18 21.74 20.49
CA ILE A 136 -12.19 21.87 19.39
C ILE A 136 -12.74 21.29 18.08
N MET A 137 -14.05 21.21 17.92
CA MET A 137 -14.65 20.73 16.67
C MET A 137 -14.40 21.76 15.55
N PRO A 138 -13.88 21.29 14.37
CA PRO A 138 -13.77 22.17 13.21
C PRO A 138 -15.13 22.71 12.78
N SER A 139 -15.19 23.99 12.37
CA SER A 139 -16.43 24.66 11.94
C SER A 139 -17.08 24.05 10.70
N GLU A 140 -16.37 23.23 9.95
CA GLU A 140 -16.84 22.54 8.73
C GLU A 140 -17.57 21.22 9.02
N VAL A 141 -17.56 20.75 10.26
CA VAL A 141 -18.20 19.50 10.68
C VAL A 141 -19.72 19.70 10.76
N PRO A 142 -20.54 18.81 10.16
CA PRO A 142 -21.97 18.83 10.35
C PRO A 142 -22.35 18.72 11.84
N GLU A 143 -23.23 19.60 12.32
CA GLU A 143 -23.61 19.71 13.74
C GLU A 143 -24.21 18.43 14.37
N ASN A 144 -24.63 17.47 13.53
CA ASN A 144 -25.31 16.24 13.96
C ASN A 144 -24.39 15.02 14.13
N LEU A 145 -23.08 15.18 14.01
CA LEU A 145 -22.16 14.05 14.13
C LEU A 145 -21.74 13.82 15.58
N PRO A 146 -21.88 12.60 16.10
CA PRO A 146 -21.52 12.27 17.49
C PRO A 146 -20.00 12.22 17.70
N PHE A 147 -19.24 12.03 16.65
CA PHE A 147 -17.78 12.02 16.65
C PHE A 147 -17.24 12.35 15.25
N VAL A 148 -15.96 12.63 15.21
CA VAL A 148 -15.21 12.90 13.98
C VAL A 148 -13.91 12.10 13.98
N LEU A 149 -13.60 11.52 12.83
CA LEU A 149 -12.32 10.86 12.56
C LEU A 149 -11.65 11.55 11.37
N ILE A 150 -10.37 11.86 11.51
CA ILE A 150 -9.59 12.54 10.49
C ILE A 150 -8.25 11.80 10.32
N SER A 151 -7.86 11.53 9.08
CA SER A 151 -6.47 11.27 8.71
C SER A 151 -5.94 12.50 7.99
N TYR A 152 -4.79 13.00 8.39
CA TYR A 152 -4.15 14.16 7.78
C TYR A 152 -3.44 13.85 6.45
N GLY A 153 -3.62 12.64 5.92
CA GLY A 153 -3.11 12.30 4.60
C GLY A 153 -1.60 12.28 4.46
N PRO A 154 -1.09 12.50 3.24
CA PRO A 154 0.33 12.36 2.93
C PRO A 154 1.27 13.34 3.63
N ASP A 155 0.81 14.53 3.94
CA ASP A 155 1.65 15.58 4.55
C ASP A 155 1.60 15.57 6.09
N GLY A 156 0.64 14.83 6.67
CA GLY A 156 0.48 14.66 8.11
C GLY A 156 0.12 15.95 8.85
N LYS A 157 -0.47 16.94 8.16
CA LYS A 157 -0.84 18.25 8.71
C LYS A 157 -2.30 18.54 8.45
N GLU A 158 -2.94 19.21 9.39
CA GLU A 158 -4.31 19.69 9.24
C GLU A 158 -4.41 20.73 8.13
N GLY A 159 -5.32 20.51 7.18
CA GLY A 159 -5.59 21.44 6.09
C GLY A 159 -5.09 20.95 4.74
N GLY A 160 -4.81 21.89 3.84
CA GLY A 160 -4.33 21.58 2.50
C GLY A 160 -2.82 21.45 2.42
N ASN A 161 -2.36 20.66 1.45
CA ASN A 161 -0.95 20.53 1.10
C ASN A 161 -0.36 21.86 0.56
N GLU A 162 0.95 21.90 0.30
CA GLU A 162 1.66 23.08 -0.24
C GLU A 162 1.05 23.64 -1.55
N LYS A 163 0.20 22.85 -2.24
CA LYS A 163 -0.51 23.25 -3.45
C LYS A 163 -1.93 23.79 -3.18
N GLY A 164 -2.35 23.83 -1.91
CA GLY A 164 -3.69 24.26 -1.51
C GLY A 164 -4.78 23.21 -1.77
N GLU A 165 -4.43 21.95 -2.02
CA GLU A 165 -5.38 20.85 -2.18
C GLU A 165 -5.62 20.20 -0.82
N ILE A 166 -6.89 20.00 -0.44
CA ILE A 166 -7.25 19.27 0.77
C ILE A 166 -6.98 17.78 0.53
N ASP A 167 -6.02 17.24 1.24
CA ASP A 167 -5.63 15.82 1.18
C ASP A 167 -6.04 15.04 2.44
N ASP A 168 -6.64 15.73 3.42
CA ASP A 168 -7.25 15.15 4.60
C ASP A 168 -8.42 14.21 4.24
N ILE A 169 -8.56 13.15 5.00
CA ILE A 169 -9.63 12.17 4.85
C ILE A 169 -10.50 12.22 6.10
N PHE A 170 -11.76 12.52 5.89
CA PHE A 170 -12.74 12.74 6.95
C PHE A 170 -13.77 11.61 6.99
N SER A 171 -14.29 11.28 8.18
CA SER A 171 -15.33 10.26 8.36
C SER A 171 -16.71 10.64 7.78
N TRP A 172 -16.94 11.89 7.40
CA TRP A 172 -18.24 12.41 6.93
C TRP A 172 -18.25 12.88 5.46
N LYS A 173 -17.13 12.73 4.73
CA LYS A 173 -17.01 13.11 3.30
C LYS A 173 -16.81 11.93 2.38
#